data_3231144d32528fdf606a36bcf197eceb
#
_entry.id   3231144d32528fdf606a36bcf197eceb
#
_cell.length_a   1.000
_cell.length_b   1.000
_cell.length_c   1.000
_cell.angle_alpha   90.00
_cell.angle_beta   90.00
_cell.angle_gamma   90.00
#
_symmetry.space_group_name_H-M   'P 1'
#
loop_
_entity.id
_entity.type
_entity.pdbx_description
1 polymer ?
#
loop_
_entity_poly.entity_id
_entity_poly.type
_entity_poly.pdbx_seq_one_letter_code
_entity_poly.pdbx_strand_id
1 'polypeptide(L)'
;MEEFYRIRRLPPYVFEQVNRAKAAARNAGADIIDLGMGNPDLPAPAHVIDKLKETIGKPRTDRYSSSRGIAGLRRAQAAYYGRRFAVKLNPETQIVTTLGSKEGFANVAQAITAPGDVVVVPNPSYPIHAFGFLMAGGVIRAVPSEPTPAFFETLERAIVRSIPKPIAVVVCYPSNPTAAVADLDFYKELIPFAKKHGVFVLSDLAYAEVYFDNDPPPSVLQVPGAMEVAVEFTSMSKTYSMPGWRIGFAVGNERIIAALARVKSYLDYGAFTPVQVAATAALNGSDDCIREMRAIYKRRRDVLVESFGRAGWEVPPPRASMFAWAPIPEPFHTLGSVEFATLLVEKAEVAVSPGIGFGEYGEGHVRIALVENEQRIRQAARNVRRFLESGPEKLHNVVPLAKRR
;
A
#
# COMPACT_ATOMS: atom_id res chain seq x y z
N MET A 1 -25.58 -24.22 1.31
CA MET A 1 -24.29 -24.48 1.98
C MET A 1 -24.02 -23.31 2.91
N GLU A 2 -23.75 -23.57 4.20
CA GLU A 2 -23.31 -22.48 5.09
C GLU A 2 -21.96 -21.97 4.65
N GLU A 3 -21.79 -20.64 4.71
CA GLU A 3 -20.53 -19.97 4.40
C GLU A 3 -19.48 -20.32 5.46
N PHE A 4 -18.24 -20.56 5.03
CA PHE A 4 -17.14 -20.90 5.95
C PHE A 4 -16.89 -19.78 6.97
N TYR A 5 -16.67 -20.15 8.23
CA TYR A 5 -16.54 -19.21 9.36
C TYR A 5 -15.54 -18.06 9.10
N ARG A 6 -14.37 -18.34 8.52
CA ARG A 6 -13.35 -17.32 8.24
C ARG A 6 -13.81 -16.37 7.13
N ILE A 7 -14.57 -16.83 6.16
CA ILE A 7 -15.10 -16.01 5.06
C ILE A 7 -16.17 -15.04 5.56
N ARG A 8 -17.06 -15.50 6.46
CA ARG A 8 -18.08 -14.62 7.08
C ARG A 8 -17.49 -13.43 7.86
N ARG A 9 -16.23 -13.52 8.30
CA ARG A 9 -15.53 -12.43 9.00
C ARG A 9 -14.96 -11.37 8.07
N LEU A 10 -14.86 -11.66 6.78
CA LEU A 10 -14.37 -10.71 5.79
C LEU A 10 -15.55 -9.90 5.23
N PRO A 11 -15.45 -8.56 5.19
CA PRO A 11 -16.47 -7.76 4.55
C PRO A 11 -16.53 -8.07 3.04
N PRO A 12 -17.67 -7.81 2.38
CA PRO A 12 -17.75 -7.85 0.93
C PRO A 12 -16.65 -7.01 0.30
N TYR A 13 -16.13 -7.49 -0.83
CA TYR A 13 -15.06 -6.75 -1.54
C TYR A 13 -15.65 -5.50 -2.19
N VAL A 14 -15.53 -4.36 -1.49
CA VAL A 14 -16.14 -3.07 -1.86
C VAL A 14 -15.81 -2.63 -3.28
N PHE A 15 -14.58 -2.90 -3.73
CA PHE A 15 -14.13 -2.51 -5.09
C PHE A 15 -14.84 -3.27 -6.21
N GLU A 16 -15.58 -4.36 -5.91
CA GLU A 16 -16.21 -5.20 -6.92
C GLU A 16 -17.27 -4.43 -7.71
N GLN A 17 -18.07 -3.59 -7.04
CA GLN A 17 -19.11 -2.79 -7.70
C GLN A 17 -18.50 -1.83 -8.74
N VAL A 18 -17.46 -1.09 -8.37
CA VAL A 18 -16.76 -0.18 -9.29
C VAL A 18 -16.08 -0.96 -10.42
N ASN A 19 -15.50 -2.14 -10.11
CA ASN A 19 -14.90 -3.00 -11.13
C ASN A 19 -15.93 -3.55 -12.12
N ARG A 20 -17.14 -3.91 -11.68
CA ARG A 20 -18.25 -4.32 -12.55
C ARG A 20 -18.70 -3.17 -13.46
N ALA A 21 -18.89 -1.97 -12.90
CA ALA A 21 -19.25 -0.78 -13.68
C ALA A 21 -18.18 -0.49 -14.74
N LYS A 22 -16.91 -0.54 -14.37
CA LYS A 22 -15.77 -0.36 -15.27
C LYS A 22 -15.74 -1.41 -16.39
N ALA A 23 -15.94 -2.67 -16.08
CA ALA A 23 -16.00 -3.75 -17.06
C ALA A 23 -17.18 -3.57 -18.03
N ALA A 24 -18.35 -3.23 -17.51
CA ALA A 24 -19.55 -2.97 -18.32
C ALA A 24 -19.34 -1.77 -19.27
N ALA A 25 -18.78 -0.67 -18.79
CA ALA A 25 -18.47 0.50 -19.60
C ALA A 25 -17.46 0.20 -20.72
N ARG A 26 -16.37 -0.53 -20.41
CA ARG A 26 -15.39 -0.96 -21.42
C ARG A 26 -16.01 -1.88 -22.47
N ASN A 27 -16.86 -2.81 -22.08
CA ASN A 27 -17.57 -3.70 -23.01
C ASN A 27 -18.55 -2.92 -23.91
N ALA A 28 -19.05 -1.78 -23.45
CA ALA A 28 -19.86 -0.85 -24.24
C ALA A 28 -19.01 0.09 -25.13
N GLY A 29 -17.69 -0.02 -25.15
CA GLY A 29 -16.77 0.78 -25.96
C GLY A 29 -16.29 2.09 -25.31
N ALA A 30 -16.56 2.31 -24.02
CA ALA A 30 -16.10 3.51 -23.32
C ALA A 30 -14.58 3.50 -23.09
N ASP A 31 -13.94 4.66 -23.27
CA ASP A 31 -12.50 4.87 -23.05
C ASP A 31 -12.23 5.23 -21.57
N ILE A 32 -12.29 4.24 -20.68
CA ILE A 32 -12.14 4.45 -19.25
C ILE A 32 -10.69 4.81 -18.89
N ILE A 33 -10.52 6.00 -18.28
CA ILE A 33 -9.27 6.43 -17.66
C ILE A 33 -9.19 5.88 -16.25
N ASP A 34 -8.31 4.91 -16.02
CA ASP A 34 -8.28 4.14 -14.77
C ASP A 34 -7.30 4.74 -13.75
N LEU A 35 -7.77 5.67 -12.95
CA LEU A 35 -7.07 6.22 -11.79
C LEU A 35 -7.41 5.49 -10.46
N GLY A 36 -8.10 4.36 -10.53
CA GLY A 36 -8.47 3.56 -9.34
C GLY A 36 -7.42 2.50 -8.98
N MET A 37 -6.81 1.87 -9.98
CA MET A 37 -5.87 0.77 -9.76
C MET A 37 -4.48 1.30 -9.37
N GLY A 38 -3.99 0.94 -8.20
CA GLY A 38 -2.65 1.31 -7.71
C GLY A 38 -1.53 0.39 -8.24
N ASN A 39 -1.55 0.09 -9.54
CA ASN A 39 -0.52 -0.72 -10.17
C ASN A 39 0.48 0.18 -10.90
N PRO A 40 1.79 0.19 -10.53
CA PRO A 40 2.81 0.92 -11.27
C PRO A 40 2.75 0.60 -12.76
N ASP A 41 2.71 1.62 -13.60
CA ASP A 41 2.62 1.52 -15.06
C ASP A 41 3.97 1.65 -15.76
N LEU A 42 4.99 2.15 -15.04
CA LEU A 42 6.35 2.26 -15.56
C LEU A 42 7.00 0.88 -15.65
N PRO A 43 7.86 0.64 -16.66
CA PRO A 43 8.60 -0.61 -16.76
C PRO A 43 9.63 -0.75 -15.64
N ALA A 44 9.99 -1.99 -15.32
CA ALA A 44 11.15 -2.25 -14.46
C ALA A 44 12.44 -1.73 -15.16
N PRO A 45 13.47 -1.31 -14.39
CA PRO A 45 14.70 -0.76 -14.95
C PRO A 45 15.41 -1.74 -15.90
N ALA A 46 15.97 -1.23 -17.01
CA ALA A 46 16.58 -2.05 -18.04
C ALA A 46 17.67 -3.00 -17.50
N HIS A 47 18.56 -2.49 -16.62
CA HIS A 47 19.62 -3.31 -16.01
C HIS A 47 19.09 -4.45 -15.14
N VAL A 48 17.90 -4.30 -14.56
CA VAL A 48 17.21 -5.34 -13.78
C VAL A 48 16.63 -6.41 -14.71
N ILE A 49 16.00 -5.97 -15.81
CA ILE A 49 15.47 -6.88 -16.87
C ILE A 49 16.61 -7.68 -17.49
N ASP A 50 17.73 -7.03 -17.81
CA ASP A 50 18.88 -7.68 -18.43
C ASP A 50 19.52 -8.71 -17.48
N LYS A 51 19.59 -8.38 -16.17
CA LYS A 51 20.06 -9.35 -15.18
C LYS A 51 19.12 -10.55 -15.04
N LEU A 52 17.81 -10.36 -15.18
CA LEU A 52 16.85 -11.47 -15.21
C LEU A 52 17.11 -12.37 -16.43
N LYS A 53 17.23 -11.78 -17.64
CA LYS A 53 17.49 -12.53 -18.90
C LYS A 53 18.82 -13.30 -18.81
N GLU A 54 19.88 -12.67 -18.32
CA GLU A 54 21.17 -13.31 -18.09
C GLU A 54 21.06 -14.53 -17.16
N THR A 55 20.26 -14.39 -16.12
CA THR A 55 20.20 -15.39 -15.05
C THR A 55 19.30 -16.56 -15.43
N ILE A 56 18.16 -16.33 -16.10
CA ILE A 56 17.18 -17.39 -16.43
C ILE A 56 17.76 -18.47 -17.35
N GLY A 57 18.75 -18.12 -18.15
CA GLY A 57 19.46 -19.07 -19.01
C GLY A 57 20.54 -19.90 -18.32
N LYS A 58 20.85 -19.64 -17.03
CA LYS A 58 21.90 -20.36 -16.29
C LYS A 58 21.40 -21.70 -15.78
N PRO A 59 22.25 -22.74 -15.72
CA PRO A 59 21.87 -24.04 -15.15
C PRO A 59 21.40 -23.93 -13.70
N ARG A 60 20.42 -24.72 -13.32
CA ARG A 60 19.92 -24.88 -11.93
C ARG A 60 19.14 -23.68 -11.37
N THR A 61 18.80 -22.68 -12.17
CA THR A 61 18.02 -21.53 -11.73
C THR A 61 16.53 -21.83 -11.54
N ASP A 62 16.07 -22.91 -12.13
CA ASP A 62 14.72 -23.48 -12.07
C ASP A 62 14.45 -24.34 -10.82
N ARG A 63 15.47 -24.59 -9.99
CA ARG A 63 15.31 -25.33 -8.74
C ARG A 63 14.60 -24.53 -7.66
N TYR A 64 14.00 -25.23 -6.71
CA TYR A 64 13.51 -24.61 -5.48
C TYR A 64 14.57 -23.71 -4.84
N SER A 65 14.16 -22.54 -4.42
CA SER A 65 15.01 -21.55 -3.75
C SER A 65 14.91 -21.68 -2.22
N SER A 66 15.27 -20.63 -1.51
CA SER A 66 15.14 -20.53 -0.08
C SER A 66 13.93 -19.69 0.29
N SER A 67 13.06 -20.16 1.19
CA SER A 67 11.91 -19.40 1.69
C SER A 67 12.30 -18.08 2.39
N ARG A 68 13.53 -18.01 2.93
CA ARG A 68 14.08 -16.77 3.49
C ARG A 68 14.65 -15.79 2.46
N GLY A 69 14.74 -16.23 1.20
CA GLY A 69 15.48 -15.54 0.15
C GLY A 69 16.98 -15.88 0.12
N ILE A 70 17.60 -15.72 -1.05
CA ILE A 70 19.04 -16.00 -1.22
C ILE A 70 19.89 -15.02 -0.39
N ALA A 71 21.04 -15.50 0.10
CA ALA A 71 21.92 -14.71 0.96
C ALA A 71 22.39 -13.39 0.30
N GLY A 72 22.64 -13.42 -1.03
CA GLY A 72 23.01 -12.22 -1.79
C GLY A 72 21.93 -11.14 -1.73
N LEU A 73 20.67 -11.50 -1.86
CA LEU A 73 19.55 -10.57 -1.81
C LEU A 73 19.36 -9.99 -0.40
N ARG A 74 19.49 -10.81 0.65
CA ARG A 74 19.41 -10.31 2.04
C ARG A 74 20.55 -9.34 2.37
N ARG A 75 21.78 -9.63 1.91
CA ARG A 75 22.91 -8.68 2.05
C ARG A 75 22.67 -7.37 1.29
N ALA A 76 22.11 -7.44 0.08
CA ALA A 76 21.78 -6.23 -0.69
C ALA A 76 20.72 -5.37 0.01
N GLN A 77 19.72 -6.01 0.63
CA GLN A 77 18.71 -5.30 1.43
C GLN A 77 19.33 -4.66 2.69
N ALA A 78 20.24 -5.35 3.38
CA ALA A 78 20.96 -4.77 4.51
C ALA A 78 21.80 -3.55 4.08
N ALA A 79 22.46 -3.64 2.93
CA ALA A 79 23.25 -2.53 2.37
C ALA A 79 22.34 -1.34 1.96
N TYR A 80 21.15 -1.61 1.40
CA TYR A 80 20.15 -0.57 1.11
C TYR A 80 19.74 0.19 2.38
N TYR A 81 19.40 -0.53 3.47
CA TYR A 81 19.07 0.10 4.74
C TYR A 81 20.23 0.94 5.32
N GLY A 82 21.46 0.43 5.18
CA GLY A 82 22.65 1.18 5.56
C GLY A 82 22.80 2.49 4.80
N ARG A 83 22.66 2.47 3.47
CA ARG A 83 22.77 3.66 2.62
C ARG A 83 21.62 4.65 2.81
N ARG A 84 20.39 4.13 2.85
CA ARG A 84 19.19 4.96 2.81
C ARG A 84 18.79 5.53 4.17
N PHE A 85 18.96 4.76 5.23
CA PHE A 85 18.46 5.09 6.57
C PHE A 85 19.55 5.12 7.65
N ALA A 86 20.81 4.83 7.30
CA ALA A 86 21.91 4.63 8.25
C ALA A 86 21.60 3.51 9.30
N VAL A 87 20.75 2.54 8.94
CA VAL A 87 20.38 1.42 9.79
C VAL A 87 21.20 0.20 9.45
N LYS A 88 21.89 -0.35 10.45
CA LYS A 88 22.69 -1.58 10.31
C LYS A 88 21.82 -2.80 10.62
N LEU A 89 21.66 -3.69 9.64
CA LEU A 89 20.91 -4.93 9.76
C LEU A 89 21.81 -6.15 9.63
N ASN A 90 21.56 -7.17 10.44
CA ASN A 90 22.14 -8.50 10.25
C ASN A 90 21.32 -9.26 9.17
N PRO A 91 21.89 -9.58 8.00
CA PRO A 91 21.18 -10.25 6.93
C PRO A 91 20.76 -11.69 7.28
N GLU A 92 21.35 -12.30 8.31
CA GLU A 92 21.04 -13.68 8.70
C GLU A 92 19.89 -13.78 9.72
N THR A 93 19.72 -12.77 10.58
CA THR A 93 18.73 -12.84 11.68
C THR A 93 17.63 -11.79 11.58
N GLN A 94 17.88 -10.69 10.87
CA GLN A 94 16.99 -9.51 10.83
C GLN A 94 16.33 -9.26 9.48
N ILE A 95 16.48 -10.17 8.50
CA ILE A 95 15.93 -10.01 7.15
C ILE A 95 15.30 -11.31 6.65
N VAL A 96 14.08 -11.19 6.13
CA VAL A 96 13.41 -12.22 5.33
C VAL A 96 12.88 -11.61 4.04
N THR A 97 13.15 -12.27 2.91
CA THR A 97 12.51 -11.93 1.63
C THR A 97 11.09 -12.48 1.60
N THR A 98 10.14 -11.67 1.14
CA THR A 98 8.72 -12.03 1.02
C THR A 98 8.26 -11.98 -0.43
N LEU A 99 7.16 -12.66 -0.75
CA LEU A 99 6.53 -12.60 -2.09
C LEU A 99 5.70 -11.32 -2.26
N GLY A 100 6.38 -10.19 -2.04
CA GLY A 100 5.81 -8.84 -1.86
C GLY A 100 5.42 -8.57 -0.41
N SER A 101 5.32 -7.30 0.00
CA SER A 101 4.99 -6.91 1.38
C SER A 101 3.63 -7.43 1.84
N LYS A 102 2.65 -7.53 0.94
CA LYS A 102 1.31 -8.04 1.25
C LYS A 102 1.32 -9.48 1.76
N GLU A 103 2.11 -10.36 1.15
CA GLU A 103 2.32 -11.74 1.61
C GLU A 103 3.06 -11.76 2.94
N GLY A 104 4.07 -10.89 3.08
CA GLY A 104 4.80 -10.74 4.33
C GLY A 104 3.89 -10.37 5.50
N PHE A 105 2.97 -9.41 5.31
CA PHE A 105 1.95 -9.07 6.31
C PHE A 105 1.00 -10.23 6.62
N ALA A 106 0.51 -10.95 5.61
CA ALA A 106 -0.37 -12.09 5.81
C ALA A 106 0.31 -13.19 6.63
N ASN A 107 1.59 -13.46 6.34
CA ASN A 107 2.33 -14.51 7.03
C ASN A 107 2.81 -14.08 8.42
N VAL A 108 3.17 -12.80 8.64
CA VAL A 108 3.47 -12.34 9.99
C VAL A 108 2.22 -12.40 10.87
N ALA A 109 1.04 -12.05 10.32
CA ALA A 109 -0.22 -12.20 11.05
C ALA A 109 -0.44 -13.66 11.50
N GLN A 110 -0.23 -14.63 10.62
CA GLN A 110 -0.29 -16.06 10.99
C GLN A 110 0.77 -16.47 12.02
N ALA A 111 1.96 -15.85 11.94
CA ALA A 111 3.08 -16.22 12.80
C ALA A 111 2.94 -15.77 14.26
N ILE A 112 2.27 -14.62 14.49
CA ILE A 112 2.26 -13.99 15.82
C ILE A 112 0.88 -13.92 16.47
N THR A 113 -0.20 -14.30 15.77
CA THR A 113 -1.58 -14.12 16.24
C THR A 113 -2.20 -15.45 16.66
N ALA A 114 -2.63 -15.53 17.89
CA ALA A 114 -3.53 -16.58 18.36
C ALA A 114 -5.01 -16.16 18.14
N PRO A 115 -5.96 -17.12 18.09
CA PRO A 115 -7.38 -16.78 18.02
C PRO A 115 -7.81 -15.85 19.16
N GLY A 116 -8.39 -14.72 18.82
CA GLY A 116 -8.85 -13.72 19.78
C GLY A 116 -7.83 -12.65 20.18
N ASP A 117 -6.56 -12.78 19.77
CA ASP A 117 -5.57 -11.72 19.97
C ASP A 117 -6.01 -10.41 19.30
N VAL A 118 -5.76 -9.30 19.95
CA VAL A 118 -6.11 -7.97 19.48
C VAL A 118 -4.93 -7.32 18.76
N VAL A 119 -5.18 -6.71 17.61
CA VAL A 119 -4.21 -5.89 16.86
C VAL A 119 -4.81 -4.51 16.61
N VAL A 120 -4.04 -3.45 16.86
CA VAL A 120 -4.44 -2.09 16.54
C VAL A 120 -4.02 -1.75 15.12
N VAL A 121 -4.97 -1.26 14.30
CA VAL A 121 -4.76 -0.98 12.88
C VAL A 121 -5.27 0.42 12.56
N PRO A 122 -4.52 1.23 11.77
CA PRO A 122 -5.02 2.52 11.31
C PRO A 122 -6.23 2.36 10.40
N ASN A 123 -7.14 3.31 10.45
CA ASN A 123 -8.33 3.38 9.59
C ASN A 123 -8.46 4.83 9.06
N PRO A 124 -8.53 5.06 7.75
CA PRO A 124 -8.44 4.05 6.69
C PRO A 124 -7.04 3.47 6.53
N SER A 125 -6.92 2.25 5.99
CA SER A 125 -5.63 1.63 5.71
C SER A 125 -5.68 0.63 4.55
N TYR A 126 -4.52 0.17 4.11
CA TYR A 126 -4.45 -0.87 3.09
C TYR A 126 -5.06 -2.19 3.64
N PRO A 127 -5.97 -2.85 2.91
CA PRO A 127 -6.80 -3.94 3.46
C PRO A 127 -6.04 -5.08 4.16
N ILE A 128 -4.81 -5.39 3.74
CA ILE A 128 -4.05 -6.49 4.37
C ILE A 128 -3.72 -6.22 5.84
N HIS A 129 -3.62 -4.94 6.24
CA HIS A 129 -3.30 -4.55 7.60
C HIS A 129 -4.36 -5.00 8.61
N ALA A 130 -5.63 -5.00 8.21
CA ALA A 130 -6.71 -5.53 9.03
C ALA A 130 -7.01 -6.99 8.68
N PHE A 131 -7.20 -7.31 7.39
CA PHE A 131 -7.70 -8.60 6.98
C PHE A 131 -6.69 -9.74 7.13
N GLY A 132 -5.39 -9.45 7.10
CA GLY A 132 -4.36 -10.43 7.44
C GLY A 132 -4.57 -11.01 8.84
N PHE A 133 -4.80 -10.14 9.82
CA PHE A 133 -5.04 -10.54 11.21
C PHE A 133 -6.42 -11.16 11.42
N LEU A 134 -7.46 -10.64 10.76
CA LEU A 134 -8.80 -11.27 10.80
C LEU A 134 -8.77 -12.70 10.26
N MET A 135 -8.07 -12.96 9.16
CA MET A 135 -7.89 -14.30 8.60
C MET A 135 -7.11 -15.22 9.54
N ALA A 136 -6.14 -14.67 10.27
CA ALA A 136 -5.38 -15.41 11.28
C ALA A 136 -6.20 -15.72 12.56
N GLY A 137 -7.40 -15.16 12.71
CA GLY A 137 -8.27 -15.35 13.87
C GLY A 137 -8.22 -14.21 14.89
N GLY A 138 -7.43 -13.17 14.63
CA GLY A 138 -7.32 -11.98 15.47
C GLY A 138 -8.56 -11.08 15.46
N VAL A 139 -8.54 -10.09 16.32
CA VAL A 139 -9.55 -9.04 16.47
C VAL A 139 -8.90 -7.69 16.18
N ILE A 140 -9.57 -6.83 15.42
CA ILE A 140 -9.05 -5.51 15.06
C ILE A 140 -9.62 -4.43 15.97
N ARG A 141 -8.74 -3.51 16.41
CA ARG A 141 -9.10 -2.21 16.97
C ARG A 141 -8.63 -1.12 16.04
N ALA A 142 -9.57 -0.36 15.49
CA ALA A 142 -9.29 0.74 14.60
C ALA A 142 -8.86 1.99 15.39
N VAL A 143 -7.86 2.73 14.86
CA VAL A 143 -7.46 4.06 15.30
C VAL A 143 -7.35 4.96 14.06
N PRO A 144 -7.53 6.30 14.20
CA PRO A 144 -7.31 7.21 13.06
C PRO A 144 -5.92 7.03 12.45
N SER A 145 -5.82 7.14 11.11
CA SER A 145 -4.57 6.89 10.39
C SER A 145 -3.60 8.09 10.36
N GLU A 146 -4.07 9.29 10.71
CA GLU A 146 -3.24 10.49 10.64
C GLU A 146 -2.17 10.50 11.74
N PRO A 147 -0.88 10.77 11.40
CA PRO A 147 0.23 10.79 12.36
C PRO A 147 0.27 12.10 13.16
N THR A 148 -0.73 12.33 13.98
CA THR A 148 -0.89 13.53 14.82
C THR A 148 -0.81 13.16 16.31
N PRO A 149 -0.65 14.11 17.23
CA PRO A 149 -0.71 13.83 18.66
C PRO A 149 -1.99 13.08 19.09
N ALA A 150 -3.13 13.33 18.44
CA ALA A 150 -4.39 12.63 18.70
C ALA A 150 -4.31 11.13 18.38
N PHE A 151 -3.38 10.71 17.51
CA PHE A 151 -3.10 9.30 17.26
C PHE A 151 -2.69 8.59 18.55
N PHE A 152 -1.73 9.13 19.30
CA PHE A 152 -1.22 8.51 20.53
C PHE A 152 -2.27 8.43 21.63
N GLU A 153 -3.09 9.46 21.80
CA GLU A 153 -4.22 9.44 22.76
C GLU A 153 -5.22 8.33 22.40
N THR A 154 -5.52 8.18 21.12
CA THR A 154 -6.46 7.16 20.66
C THR A 154 -5.85 5.77 20.74
N LEU A 155 -4.56 5.63 20.42
CA LEU A 155 -3.80 4.39 20.55
C LEU A 155 -3.75 3.94 22.03
N GLU A 156 -3.45 4.84 22.96
CA GLU A 156 -3.43 4.51 24.39
C GLU A 156 -4.81 4.03 24.87
N ARG A 157 -5.87 4.73 24.50
CA ARG A 157 -7.25 4.31 24.81
C ARG A 157 -7.57 2.93 24.22
N ALA A 158 -7.16 2.67 22.99
CA ALA A 158 -7.37 1.39 22.35
C ALA A 158 -6.63 0.25 23.06
N ILE A 159 -5.40 0.49 23.53
CA ILE A 159 -4.60 -0.49 24.26
C ILE A 159 -5.19 -0.75 25.65
N VAL A 160 -5.47 0.29 26.42
CA VAL A 160 -5.94 0.16 27.80
C VAL A 160 -7.34 -0.46 27.89
N ARG A 161 -8.21 -0.18 26.90
CA ARG A 161 -9.60 -0.68 26.89
C ARG A 161 -9.76 -2.04 26.21
N SER A 162 -8.71 -2.63 25.68
CA SER A 162 -8.81 -3.95 25.03
C SER A 162 -8.51 -5.08 25.99
N ILE A 163 -9.35 -6.10 25.96
CA ILE A 163 -9.18 -7.37 26.65
C ILE A 163 -9.39 -8.49 25.62
N PRO A 164 -8.36 -9.29 25.31
CA PRO A 164 -6.99 -9.18 25.81
C PRO A 164 -6.29 -7.91 25.31
N LYS A 165 -5.17 -7.56 25.97
CA LYS A 165 -4.30 -6.47 25.55
C LYS A 165 -3.78 -6.70 24.12
N PRO A 166 -3.72 -5.65 23.27
CA PRO A 166 -3.18 -5.79 21.93
C PRO A 166 -1.75 -6.29 21.90
N ILE A 167 -1.45 -7.17 20.94
CA ILE A 167 -0.11 -7.72 20.72
C ILE A 167 0.74 -6.83 19.81
N ALA A 168 0.10 -6.07 18.92
CA ALA A 168 0.79 -5.23 17.94
C ALA A 168 -0.04 -4.01 17.55
N VAL A 169 0.66 -2.98 17.06
CA VAL A 169 0.11 -1.85 16.31
C VAL A 169 0.71 -1.85 14.91
N VAL A 170 -0.13 -1.65 13.90
CA VAL A 170 0.28 -1.46 12.51
C VAL A 170 0.37 0.04 12.23
N VAL A 171 1.41 0.47 11.51
CA VAL A 171 1.54 1.81 10.95
C VAL A 171 1.94 1.72 9.48
N CYS A 172 1.51 2.68 8.67
CA CYS A 172 1.78 2.69 7.22
C CYS A 172 2.05 4.12 6.76
N TYR A 173 3.32 4.49 6.64
CA TYR A 173 3.75 5.81 6.18
C TYR A 173 4.97 5.69 5.26
N PRO A 174 4.91 6.24 4.02
CA PRO A 174 3.76 6.93 3.39
C PRO A 174 2.54 6.02 3.23
N SER A 175 1.36 6.57 3.54
CA SER A 175 0.13 5.78 3.65
C SER A 175 -0.47 5.40 2.29
N ASN A 176 -1.03 4.23 2.24
CA ASN A 176 -2.06 3.83 1.31
C ASN A 176 -3.34 3.58 2.14
N PRO A 177 -4.41 4.39 2.01
CA PRO A 177 -4.74 5.23 0.86
C PRO A 177 -4.42 6.72 0.99
N THR A 178 -4.18 7.26 2.20
CA THR A 178 -4.27 8.71 2.49
C THR A 178 -3.08 9.53 2.01
N ALA A 179 -1.98 8.87 1.62
CA ALA A 179 -0.70 9.51 1.32
C ALA A 179 -0.08 10.30 2.50
N ALA A 180 -0.60 10.13 3.71
CA ALA A 180 -0.03 10.72 4.92
C ALA A 180 1.41 10.25 5.12
N VAL A 181 2.26 11.12 5.65
CA VAL A 181 3.69 10.86 5.92
C VAL A 181 3.96 11.17 7.38
N ALA A 182 4.55 10.23 8.09
CA ALA A 182 5.09 10.47 9.42
C ALA A 182 6.55 10.94 9.32
N ASP A 183 6.94 11.83 10.18
CA ASP A 183 8.33 12.24 10.37
C ASP A 183 9.06 11.33 11.37
N LEU A 184 10.34 11.59 11.57
CA LEU A 184 11.12 10.79 12.51
C LEU A 184 10.69 11.03 13.97
N ASP A 185 10.16 12.20 14.29
CA ASP A 185 9.74 12.54 15.66
C ASP A 185 8.49 11.74 16.06
N PHE A 186 7.58 11.49 15.14
CA PHE A 186 6.50 10.53 15.36
C PHE A 186 7.02 9.14 15.77
N TYR A 187 8.04 8.63 15.10
CA TYR A 187 8.61 7.33 15.45
C TYR A 187 9.42 7.37 16.76
N LYS A 188 10.04 8.49 17.10
CA LYS A 188 10.70 8.70 18.40
C LYS A 188 9.70 8.67 19.56
N GLU A 189 8.46 9.03 19.33
CA GLU A 189 7.38 8.88 20.29
C GLU A 189 6.79 7.45 20.28
N LEU A 190 6.58 6.88 19.10
CA LEU A 190 5.96 5.55 18.92
C LEU A 190 6.78 4.42 19.56
N ILE A 191 8.11 4.40 19.39
CA ILE A 191 8.94 3.30 19.89
C ILE A 191 8.97 3.21 21.41
N PRO A 192 9.25 4.30 22.18
CA PRO A 192 9.13 4.26 23.63
C PRO A 192 7.71 3.92 24.10
N PHE A 193 6.71 4.44 23.41
CA PHE A 193 5.31 4.12 23.69
C PHE A 193 5.03 2.61 23.54
N ALA A 194 5.45 2.01 22.43
CA ALA A 194 5.28 0.59 22.17
C ALA A 194 6.01 -0.28 23.23
N LYS A 195 7.21 0.11 23.62
CA LYS A 195 7.99 -0.55 24.70
C LYS A 195 7.27 -0.44 26.03
N LYS A 196 6.78 0.75 26.43
CA LYS A 196 6.01 0.99 27.66
C LYS A 196 4.79 0.07 27.74
N HIS A 197 4.09 -0.09 26.63
CA HIS A 197 2.87 -0.90 26.58
C HIS A 197 3.13 -2.35 26.19
N GLY A 198 4.36 -2.76 25.87
CA GLY A 198 4.71 -4.13 25.50
C GLY A 198 3.97 -4.62 24.27
N VAL A 199 3.83 -3.77 23.23
CA VAL A 199 3.22 -4.09 21.94
C VAL A 199 4.29 -4.03 20.84
N PHE A 200 4.15 -4.88 19.81
CA PHE A 200 5.02 -4.78 18.64
C PHE A 200 4.54 -3.70 17.68
N VAL A 201 5.48 -3.13 16.91
CA VAL A 201 5.20 -2.20 15.81
C VAL A 201 5.44 -2.90 14.49
N LEU A 202 4.42 -2.95 13.64
CA LEU A 202 4.49 -3.48 12.29
C LEU A 202 4.35 -2.31 11.30
N SER A 203 5.49 -1.88 10.73
CA SER A 203 5.57 -0.72 9.85
C SER A 203 5.51 -1.14 8.38
N ASP A 204 4.56 -0.59 7.61
CA ASP A 204 4.54 -0.74 6.14
C ASP A 204 5.20 0.50 5.50
N LEU A 205 6.40 0.29 4.95
CA LEU A 205 7.21 1.31 4.27
C LEU A 205 7.32 1.00 2.76
N ALA A 206 6.26 0.46 2.15
CA ALA A 206 6.27 0.09 0.73
C ALA A 206 6.55 1.27 -0.22
N TYR A 207 6.27 2.50 0.21
CA TYR A 207 6.44 3.73 -0.57
C TYR A 207 7.69 4.54 -0.16
N ALA A 208 8.69 3.93 0.44
CA ALA A 208 9.93 4.58 0.90
C ALA A 208 10.59 5.48 -0.15
N GLU A 209 10.52 5.11 -1.42
CA GLU A 209 11.18 5.81 -2.52
C GLU A 209 10.23 6.63 -3.40
N VAL A 210 8.93 6.62 -3.12
CA VAL A 210 7.95 7.43 -3.84
C VAL A 210 7.59 8.64 -2.97
N TYR A 211 8.45 9.65 -2.99
CA TYR A 211 8.28 10.90 -2.26
C TYR A 211 8.62 12.10 -3.15
N PHE A 212 8.12 13.28 -2.78
CA PHE A 212 8.22 14.48 -3.56
C PHE A 212 8.92 15.60 -2.76
N ASP A 213 9.36 16.64 -3.48
CA ASP A 213 9.87 17.89 -2.91
C ASP A 213 11.05 17.71 -1.93
N ASN A 214 11.92 16.68 -2.19
CA ASN A 214 13.09 16.34 -1.40
C ASN A 214 12.81 16.04 0.08
N ASP A 215 11.64 15.47 0.39
CA ASP A 215 11.21 15.11 1.73
C ASP A 215 11.13 13.57 1.89
N PRO A 216 12.29 12.89 2.06
CA PRO A 216 12.35 11.44 2.11
C PRO A 216 11.74 10.87 3.40
N PRO A 217 10.79 9.91 3.32
CA PRO A 217 10.22 9.27 4.48
C PRO A 217 11.27 8.54 5.32
N PRO A 218 11.22 8.65 6.66
CA PRO A 218 12.11 7.90 7.55
C PRO A 218 11.68 6.44 7.68
N SER A 219 12.61 5.60 8.15
CA SER A 219 12.34 4.25 8.64
C SER A 219 12.10 4.28 10.15
N VAL A 220 11.14 3.51 10.65
CA VAL A 220 10.95 3.33 12.10
C VAL A 220 12.20 2.77 12.78
N LEU A 221 13.01 2.00 12.04
CA LEU A 221 14.22 1.37 12.55
C LEU A 221 15.38 2.36 12.79
N GLN A 222 15.25 3.62 12.38
CA GLN A 222 16.22 4.67 12.71
C GLN A 222 16.15 5.09 14.18
N VAL A 223 15.05 4.77 14.86
CA VAL A 223 14.89 5.13 16.28
C VAL A 223 15.65 4.13 17.17
N PRO A 224 16.48 4.61 18.11
CA PRO A 224 17.14 3.75 19.08
C PRO A 224 16.14 2.86 19.84
N GLY A 225 16.44 1.57 19.94
CA GLY A 225 15.55 0.58 20.58
C GLY A 225 14.43 0.04 19.68
N ALA A 226 14.27 0.53 18.46
CA ALA A 226 13.24 0.02 17.52
C ALA A 226 13.42 -1.47 17.22
N MET A 227 14.66 -1.96 17.11
CA MET A 227 14.94 -3.38 16.88
C MET A 227 14.41 -4.34 17.95
N GLU A 228 14.08 -3.82 19.12
CA GLU A 228 13.50 -4.64 20.21
C GLU A 228 12.01 -4.93 19.98
N VAL A 229 11.31 -4.04 19.27
CA VAL A 229 9.84 -4.09 19.16
C VAL A 229 9.28 -3.94 17.75
N ALA A 230 10.08 -3.54 16.76
CA ALA A 230 9.58 -3.20 15.43
C ALA A 230 10.05 -4.15 14.33
N VAL A 231 9.13 -4.40 13.37
CA VAL A 231 9.43 -4.98 12.06
C VAL A 231 8.88 -4.04 10.99
N GLU A 232 9.67 -3.84 9.94
CA GLU A 232 9.33 -2.99 8.82
C GLU A 232 9.25 -3.78 7.51
N PHE A 233 8.23 -3.51 6.71
CA PHE A 233 7.99 -4.17 5.43
C PHE A 233 8.28 -3.20 4.28
N THR A 234 9.08 -3.65 3.31
CA THR A 234 9.39 -2.89 2.11
C THR A 234 9.04 -3.69 0.85
N SER A 235 8.94 -3.01 -0.28
CA SER A 235 8.49 -3.62 -1.53
C SER A 235 9.28 -3.13 -2.74
N MET A 236 9.83 -4.05 -3.53
CA MET A 236 10.43 -3.74 -4.82
C MET A 236 9.38 -3.30 -5.86
N SER A 237 8.10 -3.65 -5.62
CA SER A 237 6.99 -3.34 -6.52
C SER A 237 6.85 -1.85 -6.81
N LYS A 238 7.15 -0.99 -5.82
CA LYS A 238 6.98 0.47 -5.93
C LYS A 238 8.30 1.16 -6.24
N THR A 239 9.37 0.75 -5.55
CA THR A 239 10.70 1.33 -5.71
C THR A 239 11.28 1.11 -7.12
N TYR A 240 11.06 -0.06 -7.71
CA TYR A 240 11.65 -0.45 -9.00
C TYR A 240 10.60 -0.85 -10.05
N SER A 241 9.34 -0.46 -9.88
CA SER A 241 8.28 -0.83 -10.83
C SER A 241 8.20 -2.33 -11.11
N MET A 242 8.33 -3.17 -10.07
CA MET A 242 8.37 -4.63 -10.17
C MET A 242 7.16 -5.31 -9.50
N PRO A 243 5.90 -4.86 -9.69
CA PRO A 243 4.78 -5.41 -8.93
C PRO A 243 4.50 -6.88 -9.24
N GLY A 244 4.62 -7.31 -10.49
CA GLY A 244 4.42 -8.69 -10.93
C GLY A 244 5.54 -9.66 -10.52
N TRP A 245 6.71 -9.15 -10.14
CA TRP A 245 7.90 -9.96 -9.81
C TRP A 245 7.83 -10.55 -8.39
N ARG A 246 6.92 -10.04 -7.56
CA ARG A 246 6.64 -10.54 -6.21
C ARG A 246 7.86 -10.58 -5.28
N ILE A 247 8.58 -9.48 -5.14
CA ILE A 247 9.68 -9.32 -4.17
C ILE A 247 9.37 -8.19 -3.20
N GLY A 248 9.49 -8.51 -1.93
CA GLY A 248 9.45 -7.61 -0.79
C GLY A 248 10.31 -8.15 0.34
N PHE A 249 10.33 -7.44 1.44
CA PHE A 249 11.14 -7.81 2.62
C PHE A 249 10.39 -7.48 3.89
N ALA A 250 10.66 -8.29 4.94
CA ALA A 250 10.44 -7.94 6.31
C ALA A 250 11.79 -7.82 6.99
N VAL A 251 12.03 -6.73 7.72
CA VAL A 251 13.30 -6.45 8.39
C VAL A 251 13.08 -5.92 9.80
N GLY A 252 13.97 -6.20 10.73
CA GLY A 252 13.91 -5.67 12.10
C GLY A 252 14.02 -6.72 13.18
N ASN A 253 13.07 -6.74 14.12
CA ASN A 253 13.08 -7.58 15.31
C ASN A 253 13.32 -9.07 15.00
N GLU A 254 14.38 -9.65 15.56
CA GLU A 254 14.82 -11.01 15.24
C GLU A 254 13.79 -12.09 15.60
N ARG A 255 13.01 -11.89 16.66
CA ARG A 255 12.00 -12.87 17.10
C ARG A 255 10.85 -12.94 16.09
N ILE A 256 10.37 -11.79 15.61
CA ILE A 256 9.30 -11.74 14.60
C ILE A 256 9.83 -12.23 13.26
N ILE A 257 11.05 -11.86 12.89
CA ILE A 257 11.70 -12.34 11.66
C ILE A 257 11.89 -13.85 11.67
N ALA A 258 12.29 -14.43 12.79
CA ALA A 258 12.40 -15.88 12.96
C ALA A 258 11.03 -16.58 12.87
N ALA A 259 10.00 -16.02 13.51
CA ALA A 259 8.64 -16.54 13.44
C ALA A 259 8.08 -16.51 12.00
N LEU A 260 8.22 -15.40 11.32
CA LEU A 260 7.84 -15.23 9.90
C LEU A 260 8.59 -16.24 9.01
N ALA A 261 9.92 -16.34 9.15
CA ALA A 261 10.74 -17.29 8.40
C ALA A 261 10.29 -18.74 8.61
N ARG A 262 9.88 -19.07 9.84
CA ARG A 262 9.38 -20.41 10.16
C ARG A 262 8.04 -20.70 9.49
N VAL A 263 7.09 -19.80 9.53
CA VAL A 263 5.80 -19.94 8.81
C VAL A 263 6.04 -20.10 7.32
N LYS A 264 6.87 -19.24 6.72
CA LYS A 264 7.23 -19.33 5.31
C LYS A 264 7.88 -20.64 4.92
N SER A 265 8.69 -21.24 5.79
CA SER A 265 9.35 -22.53 5.49
C SER A 265 8.38 -23.69 5.30
N TYR A 266 7.13 -23.58 5.77
CA TYR A 266 6.05 -24.53 5.54
C TYR A 266 5.13 -24.15 4.38
N LEU A 267 5.15 -22.89 3.94
CA LEU A 267 4.22 -22.38 2.91
C LEU A 267 4.84 -22.28 1.52
N ASP A 268 6.13 -21.93 1.43
CA ASP A 268 6.80 -21.70 0.17
C ASP A 268 8.30 -22.01 0.21
N TYR A 269 8.90 -22.10 -0.97
CA TYR A 269 10.35 -22.20 -1.16
C TYR A 269 10.98 -20.87 -1.63
N GLY A 270 10.31 -19.75 -1.37
CA GLY A 270 10.77 -18.43 -1.77
C GLY A 270 10.50 -18.10 -3.24
N ALA A 271 10.87 -16.90 -3.63
CA ALA A 271 10.70 -16.43 -4.99
C ALA A 271 11.63 -17.14 -5.96
N PHE A 272 11.25 -17.19 -7.24
CA PHE A 272 12.06 -17.74 -8.33
C PHE A 272 13.46 -17.13 -8.33
N THR A 273 14.51 -17.97 -8.34
CA THR A 273 15.89 -17.54 -8.15
C THR A 273 16.34 -16.43 -9.11
N PRO A 274 16.06 -16.47 -10.42
CA PRO A 274 16.41 -15.38 -11.34
C PRO A 274 15.82 -14.03 -10.95
N VAL A 275 14.60 -14.01 -10.42
CA VAL A 275 13.96 -12.78 -9.92
C VAL A 275 14.71 -12.23 -8.70
N GLN A 276 15.15 -13.11 -7.79
CA GLN A 276 15.92 -12.68 -6.62
C GLN A 276 17.30 -12.12 -7.00
N VAL A 277 17.95 -12.70 -8.01
CA VAL A 277 19.24 -12.20 -8.53
C VAL A 277 19.05 -10.83 -9.21
N ALA A 278 17.99 -10.66 -10.00
CA ALA A 278 17.66 -9.39 -10.62
C ALA A 278 17.31 -8.31 -9.57
N ALA A 279 16.57 -8.67 -8.52
CA ALA A 279 16.30 -7.79 -7.38
C ALA A 279 17.59 -7.39 -6.63
N THR A 280 18.55 -8.31 -6.51
CA THR A 280 19.88 -8.02 -5.95
C THR A 280 20.62 -6.98 -6.80
N ALA A 281 20.54 -7.10 -8.13
CA ALA A 281 21.14 -6.11 -9.05
C ALA A 281 20.44 -4.75 -8.94
N ALA A 282 19.13 -4.72 -8.76
CA ALA A 282 18.39 -3.48 -8.52
C ALA A 282 18.86 -2.76 -7.26
N LEU A 283 18.95 -3.46 -6.12
CA LEU A 283 19.35 -2.89 -4.83
C LEU A 283 20.82 -2.43 -4.81
N ASN A 284 21.69 -3.07 -5.58
CA ASN A 284 23.12 -2.73 -5.67
C ASN A 284 23.43 -1.77 -6.82
N GLY A 285 22.47 -1.46 -7.67
CA GLY A 285 22.62 -0.56 -8.81
C GLY A 285 22.60 0.92 -8.43
N SER A 286 22.65 1.76 -9.47
CA SER A 286 22.47 3.20 -9.30
C SER A 286 21.04 3.55 -8.94
N ASP A 287 20.84 4.59 -8.11
CA ASP A 287 19.53 5.16 -7.78
C ASP A 287 18.93 6.04 -8.89
N ASP A 288 19.58 6.13 -10.08
CA ASP A 288 19.11 6.95 -11.20
C ASP A 288 17.68 6.57 -11.60
N CYS A 289 17.41 5.28 -11.74
CA CYS A 289 16.07 4.80 -12.10
C CYS A 289 15.00 5.17 -11.06
N ILE A 290 15.36 5.24 -9.78
CA ILE A 290 14.48 5.69 -8.70
C ILE A 290 14.22 7.20 -8.83
N ARG A 291 15.27 7.99 -9.11
CA ARG A 291 15.14 9.44 -9.34
C ARG A 291 14.27 9.77 -10.55
N GLU A 292 14.46 9.05 -11.65
CA GLU A 292 13.64 9.19 -12.86
C GLU A 292 12.17 8.84 -12.61
N MET A 293 11.90 7.70 -11.99
CA MET A 293 10.56 7.27 -11.60
C MET A 293 9.88 8.32 -10.71
N ARG A 294 10.58 8.82 -9.70
CA ARG A 294 10.08 9.86 -8.77
C ARG A 294 9.77 11.17 -9.50
N ALA A 295 10.62 11.57 -10.45
CA ALA A 295 10.36 12.76 -11.27
C ALA A 295 9.11 12.63 -12.14
N ILE A 296 8.82 11.43 -12.68
CA ILE A 296 7.61 11.15 -13.43
C ILE A 296 6.38 11.27 -12.53
N TYR A 297 6.37 10.59 -11.37
CA TYR A 297 5.24 10.67 -10.44
C TYR A 297 5.02 12.08 -9.89
N LYS A 298 6.09 12.85 -9.66
CA LYS A 298 5.98 14.26 -9.28
C LYS A 298 5.26 15.09 -10.35
N ARG A 299 5.64 14.97 -11.62
CA ARG A 299 4.96 15.68 -12.71
C ARG A 299 3.48 15.28 -12.80
N ARG A 300 3.17 14.00 -12.67
CA ARG A 300 1.79 13.51 -12.69
C ARG A 300 0.97 14.06 -11.51
N ARG A 301 1.56 14.09 -10.30
CA ARG A 301 0.96 14.75 -9.13
C ARG A 301 0.63 16.20 -9.42
N ASP A 302 1.61 16.96 -9.90
CA ASP A 302 1.47 18.38 -10.14
C ASP A 302 0.37 18.65 -11.20
N VAL A 303 0.37 17.87 -12.29
CA VAL A 303 -0.68 17.94 -13.33
C VAL A 303 -2.05 17.53 -12.79
N LEU A 304 -2.14 16.49 -11.95
CA LEU A 304 -3.40 16.07 -11.35
C LEU A 304 -3.99 17.20 -10.50
N VAL A 305 -3.22 17.71 -9.54
CA VAL A 305 -3.65 18.76 -8.60
C VAL A 305 -4.10 20.01 -9.36
N GLU A 306 -3.29 20.47 -10.32
CA GLU A 306 -3.62 21.65 -11.13
C GLU A 306 -4.87 21.46 -11.99
N SER A 307 -4.94 20.35 -12.73
CA SER A 307 -6.02 20.15 -13.69
C SER A 307 -7.36 19.81 -13.05
N PHE A 308 -7.36 19.06 -11.93
CA PHE A 308 -8.56 18.76 -11.17
C PHE A 308 -9.06 20.00 -10.41
N GLY A 309 -8.16 20.81 -9.83
CA GLY A 309 -8.53 22.10 -9.23
C GLY A 309 -9.22 23.02 -10.23
N ARG A 310 -8.70 23.15 -11.47
CA ARG A 310 -9.37 23.89 -12.55
C ARG A 310 -10.71 23.28 -12.99
N ALA A 311 -10.89 21.99 -12.76
CA ALA A 311 -12.15 21.30 -13.03
C ALA A 311 -13.20 21.48 -11.93
N GLY A 312 -12.87 22.15 -10.82
CA GLY A 312 -13.74 22.34 -9.67
C GLY A 312 -13.66 21.24 -8.60
N TRP A 313 -12.60 20.42 -8.66
CA TRP A 313 -12.32 19.41 -7.65
C TRP A 313 -10.96 19.62 -7.01
N GLU A 314 -10.94 20.19 -5.82
CA GLU A 314 -9.71 20.39 -5.07
C GLU A 314 -9.18 19.07 -4.53
N VAL A 315 -7.99 18.68 -5.00
CA VAL A 315 -7.28 17.48 -4.57
C VAL A 315 -6.06 17.91 -3.76
N PRO A 316 -5.97 17.57 -2.46
CA PRO A 316 -4.80 17.88 -1.66
C PRO A 316 -3.53 17.27 -2.27
N PRO A 317 -2.44 18.06 -2.46
CA PRO A 317 -1.22 17.55 -3.04
C PRO A 317 -0.54 16.54 -2.11
N PRO A 318 -0.36 15.27 -2.52
CA PRO A 318 0.35 14.29 -1.70
C PRO A 318 1.84 14.63 -1.60
N ARG A 319 2.42 14.46 -0.40
CA ARG A 319 3.87 14.61 -0.16
C ARG A 319 4.65 13.39 -0.60
N ALA A 320 4.02 12.23 -0.60
CA ALA A 320 4.62 10.94 -0.97
C ALA A 320 3.54 9.96 -1.45
N SER A 321 3.95 8.72 -1.78
CA SER A 321 3.08 7.69 -2.33
C SER A 321 2.72 7.95 -3.80
N MET A 322 2.11 6.97 -4.43
CA MET A 322 1.59 7.09 -5.81
C MET A 322 0.08 7.36 -5.84
N PHE A 323 -0.45 7.93 -4.74
CA PHE A 323 -1.87 8.23 -4.57
C PHE A 323 -2.10 9.66 -4.13
N ALA A 324 -3.26 10.20 -4.50
CA ALA A 324 -3.87 11.35 -3.88
C ALA A 324 -5.15 10.89 -3.17
N TRP A 325 -5.41 11.45 -2.01
CA TRP A 325 -6.61 11.23 -1.20
C TRP A 325 -7.51 12.44 -1.31
N ALA A 326 -8.58 12.30 -2.08
CA ALA A 326 -9.43 13.41 -2.46
C ALA A 326 -10.77 13.36 -1.73
N PRO A 327 -11.21 14.43 -1.06
CA PRO A 327 -12.56 14.53 -0.56
C PRO A 327 -13.56 14.52 -1.73
N ILE A 328 -14.72 13.92 -1.54
CA ILE A 328 -15.82 14.00 -2.51
C ILE A 328 -16.28 15.47 -2.57
N PRO A 329 -16.43 16.08 -3.76
CA PRO A 329 -16.88 17.47 -3.91
C PRO A 329 -18.26 17.70 -3.26
N GLU A 330 -18.45 18.88 -2.65
CA GLU A 330 -19.65 19.27 -1.91
C GLU A 330 -21.00 18.89 -2.55
N PRO A 331 -21.25 19.14 -3.84
CA PRO A 331 -22.54 18.77 -4.44
C PRO A 331 -22.83 17.26 -4.43
N PHE A 332 -21.79 16.42 -4.23
CA PHE A 332 -21.87 14.94 -4.27
C PHE A 332 -21.61 14.28 -2.91
N HIS A 333 -21.42 15.07 -1.87
CA HIS A 333 -21.00 14.58 -0.53
C HIS A 333 -21.98 13.57 0.08
N THR A 334 -23.27 13.70 -0.25
CA THR A 334 -24.34 12.84 0.26
C THR A 334 -24.43 11.46 -0.41
N LEU A 335 -23.72 11.24 -1.53
CA LEU A 335 -23.82 10.00 -2.29
C LEU A 335 -23.05 8.83 -1.68
N GLY A 336 -22.07 9.11 -0.84
CA GLY A 336 -21.11 8.11 -0.39
C GLY A 336 -20.07 7.75 -1.47
N SER A 337 -18.94 7.18 -1.01
CA SER A 337 -17.76 6.99 -1.87
C SER A 337 -17.95 5.94 -2.98
N VAL A 338 -18.76 4.90 -2.74
CA VAL A 338 -19.02 3.84 -3.75
C VAL A 338 -19.88 4.36 -4.87
N GLU A 339 -20.98 5.05 -4.55
CA GLU A 339 -21.91 5.60 -5.54
C GLU A 339 -21.19 6.70 -6.36
N PHE A 340 -20.48 7.60 -5.71
CA PHE A 340 -19.70 8.64 -6.39
C PHE A 340 -18.68 8.03 -7.35
N ALA A 341 -17.89 7.02 -6.92
CA ALA A 341 -16.91 6.35 -7.80
C ALA A 341 -17.60 5.62 -8.97
N THR A 342 -18.78 5.04 -8.76
CA THR A 342 -19.55 4.38 -9.82
C THR A 342 -20.06 5.38 -10.84
N LEU A 343 -20.61 6.52 -10.39
CA LEU A 343 -21.08 7.59 -11.27
C LEU A 343 -19.93 8.22 -12.08
N LEU A 344 -18.74 8.37 -11.50
CA LEU A 344 -17.56 8.81 -12.25
C LEU A 344 -17.24 7.87 -13.42
N VAL A 345 -17.33 6.56 -13.20
CA VAL A 345 -17.12 5.59 -14.30
C VAL A 345 -18.21 5.73 -15.37
N GLU A 346 -19.46 5.81 -14.98
CA GLU A 346 -20.60 5.79 -15.90
C GLU A 346 -20.79 7.11 -16.68
N LYS A 347 -20.45 8.24 -16.07
CA LYS A 347 -20.78 9.57 -16.61
C LYS A 347 -19.54 10.39 -17.03
N ALA A 348 -18.38 10.11 -16.43
CA ALA A 348 -17.14 10.80 -16.73
C ALA A 348 -16.09 9.89 -17.41
N GLU A 349 -16.34 8.59 -17.50
CA GLU A 349 -15.34 7.60 -17.99
C GLU A 349 -14.03 7.63 -17.19
N VAL A 350 -14.11 7.96 -15.91
CA VAL A 350 -12.98 8.02 -14.96
C VAL A 350 -13.21 7.07 -13.81
N ALA A 351 -12.27 6.16 -13.57
CA ALA A 351 -12.33 5.25 -12.43
C ALA A 351 -11.44 5.74 -11.29
N VAL A 352 -11.96 5.73 -10.07
CA VAL A 352 -11.24 6.00 -8.82
C VAL A 352 -11.57 4.91 -7.79
N SER A 353 -10.81 4.79 -6.71
CA SER A 353 -11.11 3.83 -5.65
C SER A 353 -11.96 4.47 -4.55
N PRO A 354 -13.14 3.91 -4.19
CA PRO A 354 -13.96 4.43 -3.10
C PRO A 354 -13.24 4.31 -1.76
N GLY A 355 -13.34 5.35 -0.95
CA GLY A 355 -12.61 5.44 0.32
C GLY A 355 -13.05 4.43 1.36
N ILE A 356 -14.36 4.12 1.44
CA ILE A 356 -14.89 3.08 2.33
C ILE A 356 -14.22 1.71 2.12
N GLY A 357 -13.67 1.44 0.93
CA GLY A 357 -12.92 0.22 0.63
C GLY A 357 -11.61 0.06 1.42
N PHE A 358 -11.18 1.12 2.08
CA PHE A 358 -10.00 1.14 2.95
C PHE A 358 -10.34 1.19 4.45
N GLY A 359 -11.63 1.21 4.78
CA GLY A 359 -12.15 1.28 6.14
C GLY A 359 -13.21 2.38 6.28
N GLU A 360 -13.99 2.31 7.35
CA GLU A 360 -15.14 3.20 7.56
C GLU A 360 -14.78 4.69 7.62
N TYR A 361 -13.58 5.03 8.13
CA TYR A 361 -13.11 6.42 8.18
C TYR A 361 -12.63 6.94 6.82
N GLY A 362 -12.61 6.07 5.81
CA GLY A 362 -12.37 6.46 4.43
C GLY A 362 -13.60 6.98 3.70
N GLU A 363 -14.80 6.87 4.33
CA GLU A 363 -16.02 7.40 3.73
C GLU A 363 -15.93 8.92 3.53
N GLY A 364 -16.60 9.44 2.50
CA GLY A 364 -16.47 10.84 2.08
C GLY A 364 -15.23 11.17 1.24
N HIS A 365 -14.38 10.19 0.96
CA HIS A 365 -13.17 10.34 0.14
C HIS A 365 -13.08 9.31 -0.96
N VAL A 366 -12.22 9.58 -1.93
CA VAL A 366 -11.76 8.61 -2.93
C VAL A 366 -10.24 8.66 -3.05
N ARG A 367 -9.64 7.51 -3.40
CA ARG A 367 -8.21 7.44 -3.73
C ARG A 367 -8.02 7.53 -5.22
N ILE A 368 -7.15 8.46 -5.66
CA ILE A 368 -6.75 8.68 -7.05
C ILE A 368 -5.31 8.21 -7.23
N ALA A 369 -5.03 7.33 -8.18
CA ALA A 369 -3.70 6.83 -8.46
C ALA A 369 -2.99 7.63 -9.56
N LEU A 370 -1.69 7.87 -9.40
CA LEU A 370 -0.84 8.62 -10.33
C LEU A 370 -0.26 7.70 -11.45
N VAL A 371 -1.04 6.73 -11.91
CA VAL A 371 -0.57 5.65 -12.82
C VAL A 371 -0.87 5.91 -14.30
N GLU A 372 -1.45 7.04 -14.63
CA GLU A 372 -1.69 7.48 -16.00
C GLU A 372 -0.72 8.60 -16.40
N ASN A 373 -0.47 8.75 -17.71
CA ASN A 373 0.34 9.84 -18.20
C ASN A 373 -0.37 11.20 -18.08
N GLU A 374 0.39 12.29 -18.18
CA GLU A 374 -0.09 13.65 -17.95
C GLU A 374 -1.23 14.05 -18.92
N GLN A 375 -1.26 13.51 -20.16
CA GLN A 375 -2.32 13.80 -21.12
C GLN A 375 -3.64 13.14 -20.72
N ARG A 376 -3.58 11.87 -20.28
CA ARG A 376 -4.74 11.14 -19.77
C ARG A 376 -5.27 11.76 -18.48
N ILE A 377 -4.39 12.21 -17.58
CA ILE A 377 -4.80 12.94 -16.37
C ILE A 377 -5.56 14.23 -16.73
N ARG A 378 -5.06 15.02 -17.68
CA ARG A 378 -5.78 16.21 -18.15
C ARG A 378 -7.10 15.88 -18.85
N GLN A 379 -7.17 14.75 -19.57
CA GLN A 379 -8.43 14.27 -20.16
C GLN A 379 -9.44 13.90 -19.07
N ALA A 380 -8.99 13.15 -18.04
CA ALA A 380 -9.82 12.82 -16.89
C ALA A 380 -10.37 14.08 -16.22
N ALA A 381 -9.55 15.11 -16.01
CA ALA A 381 -9.99 16.38 -15.45
C ALA A 381 -11.07 17.07 -16.29
N ARG A 382 -10.94 17.08 -17.63
CA ARG A 382 -12.00 17.62 -18.50
C ARG A 382 -13.31 16.83 -18.41
N ASN A 383 -13.23 15.51 -18.31
CA ASN A 383 -14.39 14.65 -18.16
C ASN A 383 -15.07 14.89 -16.81
N VAL A 384 -14.27 14.95 -15.74
CA VAL A 384 -14.74 15.25 -14.37
C VAL A 384 -15.40 16.63 -14.33
N ARG A 385 -14.82 17.65 -14.95
CA ARG A 385 -15.43 18.98 -15.01
C ARG A 385 -16.86 18.93 -15.56
N ARG A 386 -17.07 18.29 -16.72
CA ARG A 386 -18.41 18.14 -17.31
C ARG A 386 -19.38 17.39 -16.39
N PHE A 387 -18.87 16.39 -15.68
CA PHE A 387 -19.65 15.66 -14.69
C PHE A 387 -20.07 16.54 -13.51
N LEU A 388 -19.16 17.30 -12.93
CA LEU A 388 -19.43 18.20 -11.81
C LEU A 388 -20.41 19.32 -12.19
N GLU A 389 -20.25 19.90 -13.39
CA GLU A 389 -21.15 20.94 -13.93
C GLU A 389 -22.58 20.42 -14.17
N SER A 390 -22.78 19.10 -14.34
CA SER A 390 -24.10 18.52 -14.49
C SER A 390 -24.92 18.45 -13.19
N GLY A 391 -24.25 18.44 -12.03
CA GLY A 391 -24.85 18.36 -10.72
C GLY A 391 -25.50 17.00 -10.41
N PRO A 392 -25.67 16.66 -9.12
CA PRO A 392 -26.22 15.34 -8.71
C PRO A 392 -27.69 15.16 -9.13
N GLU A 393 -28.52 16.21 -9.12
CA GLU A 393 -29.96 16.12 -9.43
C GLU A 393 -30.24 15.69 -10.88
N LYS A 394 -29.38 16.08 -11.83
CA LYS A 394 -29.54 15.69 -13.25
C LYS A 394 -29.08 14.26 -13.53
N LEU A 395 -28.29 13.66 -12.63
CA LEU A 395 -27.69 12.35 -12.83
C LEU A 395 -28.66 11.20 -12.50
N HIS A 396 -29.60 11.40 -11.57
CA HIS A 396 -30.64 10.41 -11.22
C HIS A 396 -31.69 10.19 -12.33
N ASN A 397 -31.83 11.15 -13.26
CA ASN A 397 -32.82 11.09 -14.34
C ASN A 397 -32.28 10.48 -15.66
N VAL A 398 -31.04 9.98 -15.70
CA VAL A 398 -30.44 9.40 -16.91
C VAL A 398 -30.44 7.89 -16.82
N VAL A 399 -31.20 7.22 -17.71
CA VAL A 399 -31.23 5.76 -17.87
C VAL A 399 -29.81 5.23 -18.06
N PRO A 400 -29.38 4.19 -17.31
CA PRO A 400 -28.05 3.58 -17.46
C PRO A 400 -27.76 3.18 -18.90
N LEU A 401 -26.53 3.36 -19.35
CA LEU A 401 -26.04 3.03 -20.71
C LEU A 401 -26.39 1.58 -21.14
N ALA A 402 -26.52 0.64 -20.19
CA ALA A 402 -26.93 -0.73 -20.46
C ALA A 402 -28.38 -0.90 -20.94
N LYS A 403 -29.23 0.12 -20.90
CA LYS A 403 -30.62 0.11 -21.38
C LYS A 403 -30.87 0.90 -22.67
N ARG A 404 -29.81 1.42 -23.29
CA ARG A 404 -29.90 2.04 -24.62
C ARG A 404 -29.63 0.99 -25.69
N ARG A 405 -30.61 0.10 -25.93
CA ARG A 405 -30.73 -0.71 -27.13
C ARG A 405 -32.16 -0.52 -27.68
#